data_3797f5c57d48d0c30cf4b6b58a3703c6
#
_entry.id   3797f5c57d48d0c30cf4b6b58a3703c6
#
_cell.length_a   1.000
_cell.length_b   1.000
_cell.length_c   1.000
_cell.angle_alpha   90.00
_cell.angle_beta   90.00
_cell.angle_gamma   90.00
#
_symmetry.space_group_name_H-M   'P 1'
#
loop_
_entity.id
_entity.type
_entity.pdbx_description
1 polymer ?
#
loop_
_entity_poly.entity_id
_entity_poly.type
_entity_poly.pdbx_seq_one_letter_code
_entity_poly.pdbx_strand_id
1 'polypeptide(L)'
;LFQQHQLIGRQSALHNVLLGRIPHHGNLQCFRPWSQKDKIIAIEALDRVGLLNKSLERVSNLSGGEMQRVGIARALTQEPDIILADEPVASLDPAISVKILSLLNDICIEKSITAVVSLHQVDLAKKFANRLIGISAGKIIFEGNSDDLTFEILRDLYGESYRYHPETEVI
;
A
#
# COMPACT_ATOMS: atom_id res chain seq x y z
N LEU A 1 -1.02 3.19 -5.39
CA LEU A 1 -1.24 1.74 -5.20
C LEU A 1 -2.71 1.47 -5.46
N PHE A 2 -3.03 0.46 -6.25
CA PHE A 2 -4.41 0.10 -6.60
C PHE A 2 -4.76 -1.26 -6.01
N GLN A 3 -6.04 -1.50 -5.74
CA GLN A 3 -6.60 -2.75 -5.26
C GLN A 3 -6.18 -3.96 -6.14
N GLN A 4 -6.23 -3.79 -7.45
CA GLN A 4 -5.55 -4.71 -8.38
C GLN A 4 -4.15 -4.15 -8.63
N HIS A 5 -3.13 -4.83 -8.18
CA HIS A 5 -1.71 -4.38 -8.16
C HIS A 5 -1.19 -3.82 -9.50
N GLN A 6 -1.95 -3.99 -10.60
CA GLN A 6 -1.59 -3.59 -11.97
C GLN A 6 -0.13 -3.94 -12.33
N LEU A 7 0.29 -5.11 -11.86
CA LEU A 7 1.60 -5.67 -12.16
C LEU A 7 1.53 -6.48 -13.46
N ILE A 8 2.63 -6.48 -14.19
CA ILE A 8 2.76 -7.29 -15.41
C ILE A 8 3.14 -8.71 -14.98
N GLY A 9 2.16 -9.61 -14.90
CA GLY A 9 2.31 -10.96 -14.34
C GLY A 9 3.42 -11.80 -14.98
N ARG A 10 3.61 -11.68 -16.31
CA ARG A 10 4.66 -12.39 -17.07
C ARG A 10 6.08 -11.83 -16.88
N GLN A 11 6.21 -10.66 -16.29
CA GLN A 11 7.50 -10.03 -16.00
C GLN A 11 7.97 -10.37 -14.57
N SER A 12 9.28 -10.24 -14.33
CA SER A 12 9.85 -10.43 -13.00
C SER A 12 9.44 -9.32 -12.02
N ALA A 13 9.59 -9.59 -10.72
CA ALA A 13 9.40 -8.58 -9.68
C ALA A 13 10.30 -7.37 -9.93
N LEU A 14 11.58 -7.58 -10.20
CA LEU A 14 12.53 -6.51 -10.51
C LEU A 14 12.09 -5.66 -11.70
N HIS A 15 11.62 -6.29 -12.78
CA HIS A 15 11.15 -5.54 -13.95
C HIS A 15 9.94 -4.66 -13.61
N ASN A 16 8.98 -5.19 -12.84
CA ASN A 16 7.82 -4.43 -12.39
C ASN A 16 8.23 -3.24 -11.51
N VAL A 17 9.20 -3.41 -10.64
CA VAL A 17 9.70 -2.33 -9.77
C VAL A 17 10.45 -1.26 -10.58
N LEU A 18 11.25 -1.67 -11.57
CA LEU A 18 11.92 -0.76 -12.49
C LEU A 18 10.96 0.16 -13.27
N LEU A 19 9.74 -0.29 -13.57
CA LEU A 19 8.73 0.56 -14.22
C LEU A 19 8.40 1.80 -13.40
N GLY A 20 8.58 1.78 -12.07
CA GLY A 20 8.46 2.95 -11.22
C GLY A 20 9.48 4.05 -11.52
N ARG A 21 10.58 3.74 -12.22
CA ARG A 21 11.60 4.73 -12.62
C ARG A 21 11.26 5.50 -13.90
N ILE A 22 10.23 5.07 -14.66
CA ILE A 22 9.83 5.73 -15.92
C ILE A 22 9.66 7.26 -15.78
N PRO A 23 9.01 7.79 -14.73
CA PRO A 23 8.83 9.25 -14.59
C PRO A 23 10.14 10.05 -14.51
N HIS A 24 11.25 9.42 -14.15
CA HIS A 24 12.57 10.06 -14.06
C HIS A 24 13.32 10.11 -15.38
N HIS A 25 12.72 9.58 -16.44
CA HIS A 25 13.31 9.49 -17.77
C HIS A 25 12.39 10.12 -18.82
N GLY A 26 12.96 10.53 -19.96
CA GLY A 26 12.18 11.02 -21.08
C GLY A 26 11.44 9.92 -21.83
N ASN A 27 10.58 10.30 -22.76
CA ASN A 27 9.66 9.42 -23.51
C ASN A 27 10.32 8.26 -24.27
N LEU A 28 11.64 8.25 -24.41
CA LEU A 28 12.39 7.21 -25.14
C LEU A 28 12.95 6.10 -24.23
N GLN A 29 12.63 6.09 -22.94
CA GLN A 29 13.17 5.11 -22.00
C GLN A 29 12.75 3.68 -22.32
N CYS A 30 11.55 3.48 -22.88
CA CYS A 30 11.08 2.14 -23.28
C CYS A 30 11.96 1.47 -24.34
N PHE A 31 12.81 2.21 -25.04
CA PHE A 31 13.75 1.71 -26.07
C PHE A 31 15.20 1.61 -25.55
N ARG A 32 15.46 1.94 -24.30
CA ARG A 32 16.81 1.92 -23.71
C ARG A 32 16.91 0.94 -22.53
N PRO A 33 18.05 0.29 -22.32
CA PRO A 33 18.28 -0.49 -21.12
C PRO A 33 18.28 0.40 -19.89
N TRP A 34 17.80 -0.13 -18.76
CA TRP A 34 17.82 0.54 -17.48
C TRP A 34 19.25 0.89 -17.04
N SER A 35 19.45 2.08 -16.52
CA SER A 35 20.73 2.51 -15.98
C SER A 35 21.14 1.67 -14.76
N GLN A 36 22.42 1.63 -14.42
CA GLN A 36 22.89 0.96 -13.21
C GLN A 36 22.27 1.60 -11.94
N LYS A 37 22.13 2.94 -11.95
CA LYS A 37 21.48 3.67 -10.86
C LYS A 37 20.03 3.18 -10.65
N ASP A 38 19.23 3.07 -11.71
CA ASP A 38 17.83 2.59 -11.59
C ASP A 38 17.74 1.16 -11.09
N LYS A 39 18.67 0.29 -11.54
CA LYS A 39 18.73 -1.09 -11.05
C LYS A 39 19.06 -1.17 -9.57
N ILE A 40 19.99 -0.34 -9.08
CA ILE A 40 20.33 -0.27 -7.65
C ILE A 40 19.10 0.17 -6.85
N ILE A 41 18.44 1.27 -7.25
CA ILE A 41 17.24 1.78 -6.57
C ILE A 41 16.13 0.70 -6.54
N ALA A 42 15.93 -0.03 -7.63
CA ALA A 42 14.91 -1.09 -7.68
C ALA A 42 15.27 -2.30 -6.80
N ILE A 43 16.55 -2.68 -6.73
CA ILE A 43 17.05 -3.75 -5.86
C ILE A 43 16.89 -3.36 -4.39
N GLU A 44 17.28 -2.15 -4.01
CA GLU A 44 17.11 -1.62 -2.65
C GLU A 44 15.63 -1.56 -2.24
N ALA A 45 14.75 -1.15 -3.16
CA ALA A 45 13.31 -1.16 -2.90
C ALA A 45 12.77 -2.58 -2.70
N LEU A 46 13.24 -3.57 -3.46
CA LEU A 46 12.86 -4.98 -3.27
C LEU A 46 13.41 -5.55 -1.96
N ASP A 47 14.62 -5.19 -1.59
CA ASP A 47 15.22 -5.59 -0.31
C ASP A 47 14.40 -5.01 0.86
N ARG A 48 14.04 -3.73 0.79
CA ARG A 48 13.24 -3.05 1.82
C ARG A 48 11.87 -3.71 2.07
N VAL A 49 11.28 -4.31 1.06
CA VAL A 49 10.01 -5.06 1.19
C VAL A 49 10.22 -6.57 1.41
N GLY A 50 11.46 -7.03 1.61
CA GLY A 50 11.81 -8.42 1.88
C GLY A 50 11.60 -9.37 0.70
N LEU A 51 11.81 -8.90 -0.53
CA LEU A 51 11.63 -9.67 -1.78
C LEU A 51 12.89 -9.74 -2.65
N LEU A 52 14.08 -9.43 -2.10
CA LEU A 52 15.31 -9.47 -2.87
C LEU A 52 15.58 -10.87 -3.46
N ASN A 53 15.35 -11.92 -2.67
CA ASN A 53 15.52 -13.32 -3.10
C ASN A 53 14.55 -13.76 -4.20
N LYS A 54 13.45 -13.02 -4.40
CA LYS A 54 12.42 -13.26 -5.43
C LYS A 54 12.46 -12.22 -6.57
N SER A 55 13.50 -11.41 -6.63
CA SER A 55 13.64 -10.32 -7.60
C SER A 55 13.49 -10.76 -9.06
N LEU A 56 13.97 -11.94 -9.40
CA LEU A 56 13.92 -12.50 -10.76
C LEU A 56 12.70 -13.39 -11.00
N GLU A 57 11.90 -13.70 -9.97
CA GLU A 57 10.68 -14.48 -10.15
C GLU A 57 9.60 -13.69 -10.90
N ARG A 58 8.82 -14.41 -11.72
CA ARG A 58 7.65 -13.82 -12.37
C ARG A 58 6.60 -13.48 -11.36
N VAL A 59 5.97 -12.32 -11.51
CA VAL A 59 4.91 -11.87 -10.60
C VAL A 59 3.74 -12.85 -10.55
N SER A 60 3.42 -13.54 -11.65
CA SER A 60 2.39 -14.59 -11.68
C SER A 60 2.62 -15.74 -10.69
N ASN A 61 3.85 -15.94 -10.23
CA ASN A 61 4.22 -17.01 -9.31
C ASN A 61 4.26 -16.54 -7.84
N LEU A 62 4.00 -15.26 -7.60
CA LEU A 62 3.99 -14.65 -6.27
C LEU A 62 2.62 -14.78 -5.61
N SER A 63 2.60 -14.89 -4.28
CA SER A 63 1.39 -14.79 -3.48
C SER A 63 0.81 -13.36 -3.52
N GLY A 64 -0.48 -13.19 -3.15
CA GLY A 64 -1.13 -11.88 -3.10
C GLY A 64 -0.38 -10.86 -2.24
N GLY A 65 0.09 -11.25 -1.06
CA GLY A 65 0.89 -10.39 -0.18
C GLY A 65 2.27 -10.06 -0.76
N GLU A 66 2.90 -10.96 -1.53
CA GLU A 66 4.15 -10.69 -2.24
C GLU A 66 3.92 -9.73 -3.41
N MET A 67 2.85 -9.93 -4.17
CA MET A 67 2.45 -9.00 -5.23
C MET A 67 2.21 -7.59 -4.67
N GLN A 68 1.53 -7.48 -3.52
CA GLN A 68 1.33 -6.20 -2.85
C GLN A 68 2.66 -5.54 -2.48
N ARG A 69 3.62 -6.30 -1.94
CA ARG A 69 4.95 -5.79 -1.63
C ARG A 69 5.74 -5.35 -2.87
N VAL A 70 5.60 -6.04 -4.01
CA VAL A 70 6.15 -5.57 -5.29
C VAL A 70 5.52 -4.25 -5.70
N GLY A 71 4.20 -4.07 -5.49
CA GLY A 71 3.49 -2.81 -5.74
C GLY A 71 4.03 -1.66 -4.88
N ILE A 72 4.29 -1.91 -3.60
CA ILE A 72 4.92 -0.94 -2.68
C ILE A 72 6.33 -0.60 -3.16
N ALA A 73 7.17 -1.59 -3.46
CA ALA A 73 8.52 -1.37 -3.97
C ALA A 73 8.52 -0.52 -5.25
N ARG A 74 7.59 -0.79 -6.19
CA ARG A 74 7.42 0.02 -7.40
C ARG A 74 7.04 1.47 -7.10
N ALA A 75 6.18 1.70 -6.09
CA ALA A 75 5.83 3.05 -5.67
C ALA A 75 7.03 3.78 -5.07
N LEU A 76 7.84 3.10 -4.26
CA LEU A 76 9.03 3.68 -3.63
C LEU A 76 10.09 4.10 -4.64
N THR A 77 10.25 3.35 -5.75
CA THR A 77 11.22 3.72 -6.79
C THR A 77 10.83 4.99 -7.56
N GLN A 78 9.61 5.49 -7.38
CA GLN A 78 9.23 6.81 -7.87
C GLN A 78 9.78 7.95 -6.99
N GLU A 79 10.37 7.64 -5.84
CA GLU A 79 10.87 8.62 -4.85
C GLU A 79 9.76 9.63 -4.49
N PRO A 80 8.56 9.17 -4.06
CA PRO A 80 7.41 10.03 -3.86
C PRO A 80 7.44 10.77 -2.52
N ASP A 81 6.87 11.96 -2.47
CA ASP A 81 6.55 12.66 -1.21
C ASP A 81 5.22 12.15 -0.61
N ILE A 82 4.31 11.66 -1.49
CA ILE A 82 2.98 11.17 -1.10
C ILE A 82 2.69 9.84 -1.78
N ILE A 83 2.23 8.85 -1.01
CA ILE A 83 1.71 7.58 -1.52
C ILE A 83 0.19 7.56 -1.38
N LEU A 84 -0.51 7.34 -2.49
CA LEU A 84 -1.95 7.07 -2.51
C LEU A 84 -2.16 5.56 -2.61
N ALA A 85 -2.87 4.97 -1.67
CA ALA A 85 -3.16 3.54 -1.65
C ALA A 85 -4.67 3.31 -1.53
N ASP A 86 -5.25 2.73 -2.58
CA ASP A 86 -6.67 2.41 -2.64
C ASP A 86 -6.85 0.94 -2.28
N GLU A 87 -7.46 0.68 -1.12
CA GLU A 87 -7.72 -0.65 -0.55
C GLU A 87 -6.53 -1.63 -0.64
N PRO A 88 -5.34 -1.26 -0.17
CA PRO A 88 -4.13 -2.03 -0.45
C PRO A 88 -4.11 -3.43 0.18
N VAL A 89 -5.09 -3.77 1.01
CA VAL A 89 -5.17 -5.04 1.74
C VAL A 89 -6.52 -5.76 1.63
N ALA A 90 -7.44 -5.29 0.76
CA ALA A 90 -8.81 -5.79 0.69
C ALA A 90 -8.92 -7.30 0.36
N SER A 91 -7.99 -7.86 -0.39
CA SER A 91 -8.00 -9.26 -0.82
C SER A 91 -7.02 -10.16 -0.04
N LEU A 92 -6.48 -9.67 1.07
CA LEU A 92 -5.49 -10.38 1.88
C LEU A 92 -6.12 -10.88 3.18
N ASP A 93 -5.55 -11.94 3.74
CA ASP A 93 -5.94 -12.38 5.08
C ASP A 93 -5.53 -11.34 6.15
N PRO A 94 -6.18 -11.34 7.33
CA PRO A 94 -5.96 -10.32 8.35
C PRO A 94 -4.51 -10.22 8.83
N ALA A 95 -3.80 -11.36 8.96
CA ALA A 95 -2.43 -11.36 9.44
C ALA A 95 -1.47 -10.78 8.40
N ILE A 96 -1.70 -11.04 7.12
CA ILE A 96 -0.92 -10.44 6.02
C ILE A 96 -1.25 -8.95 5.89
N SER A 97 -2.52 -8.57 6.03
CA SER A 97 -2.97 -7.16 6.00
C SER A 97 -2.24 -6.30 7.03
N VAL A 98 -2.16 -6.78 8.27
CA VAL A 98 -1.40 -6.11 9.34
C VAL A 98 0.07 -5.95 8.96
N LYS A 99 0.72 -7.02 8.44
CA LYS A 99 2.13 -6.96 8.02
C LYS A 99 2.38 -5.96 6.90
N ILE A 100 1.48 -5.89 5.92
CA ILE A 100 1.60 -4.94 4.79
C ILE A 100 1.42 -3.50 5.26
N LEU A 101 0.43 -3.21 6.10
CA LEU A 101 0.22 -1.87 6.63
C LEU A 101 1.34 -1.45 7.57
N SER A 102 1.85 -2.35 8.42
CA SER A 102 3.03 -2.08 9.26
C SER A 102 4.24 -1.73 8.40
N LEU A 103 4.55 -2.55 7.38
CA LEU A 103 5.64 -2.29 6.45
C LEU A 103 5.50 -0.91 5.76
N LEU A 104 4.30 -0.57 5.28
CA LEU A 104 4.04 0.72 4.64
C LEU A 104 4.25 1.88 5.63
N ASN A 105 3.73 1.75 6.86
CA ASN A 105 3.90 2.73 7.92
C ASN A 105 5.38 2.95 8.27
N ASP A 106 6.14 1.88 8.47
CA ASP A 106 7.57 1.94 8.79
C ASP A 106 8.37 2.66 7.70
N ILE A 107 8.05 2.36 6.43
CA ILE A 107 8.68 3.02 5.28
C ILE A 107 8.31 4.52 5.24
N CYS A 108 7.05 4.85 5.51
CA CYS A 108 6.60 6.25 5.51
C CYS A 108 7.30 7.07 6.59
N ILE A 109 7.45 6.51 7.79
CA ILE A 109 8.18 7.15 8.89
C ILE A 109 9.67 7.33 8.51
N GLU A 110 10.33 6.25 8.08
CA GLU A 110 11.77 6.26 7.73
C GLU A 110 12.11 7.28 6.65
N LYS A 111 11.26 7.38 5.64
CA LYS A 111 11.49 8.24 4.46
C LYS A 111 10.76 9.58 4.52
N SER A 112 10.05 9.87 5.61
CA SER A 112 9.21 11.08 5.77
C SER A 112 8.18 11.23 4.62
N ILE A 113 7.58 10.12 4.19
CA ILE A 113 6.56 10.08 3.14
C ILE A 113 5.17 10.16 3.80
N THR A 114 4.26 10.93 3.23
CA THR A 114 2.86 10.92 3.62
C THR A 114 2.12 9.80 2.89
N ALA A 115 1.38 8.95 3.61
CA ALA A 115 0.49 7.96 3.00
C ALA A 115 -0.98 8.37 3.19
N VAL A 116 -1.75 8.35 2.10
CA VAL A 116 -3.22 8.43 2.13
C VAL A 116 -3.76 7.07 1.69
N VAL A 117 -4.46 6.40 2.61
CA VAL A 117 -4.88 4.99 2.43
C VAL A 117 -6.39 4.89 2.60
N SER A 118 -7.11 4.36 1.59
CA SER A 118 -8.51 3.98 1.76
C SER A 118 -8.58 2.58 2.38
N LEU A 119 -9.41 2.41 3.40
CA LEU A 119 -9.63 1.15 4.11
C LEU A 119 -11.12 0.97 4.43
N HIS A 120 -11.64 -0.25 4.27
CA HIS A 120 -12.95 -0.62 4.77
C HIS A 120 -12.92 -1.16 6.20
N GLN A 121 -11.77 -1.67 6.63
CA GLN A 121 -11.59 -2.27 7.96
C GLN A 121 -11.26 -1.18 8.97
N VAL A 122 -12.25 -0.81 9.78
CA VAL A 122 -12.14 0.27 10.79
C VAL A 122 -11.00 0.01 11.78
N ASP A 123 -10.85 -1.24 12.22
CA ASP A 123 -9.81 -1.60 13.20
C ASP A 123 -8.40 -1.39 12.65
N LEU A 124 -8.17 -1.70 11.38
CA LEU A 124 -6.90 -1.41 10.72
C LEU A 124 -6.69 0.09 10.55
N ALA A 125 -7.74 0.84 10.20
CA ALA A 125 -7.66 2.29 10.09
C ALA A 125 -7.30 2.92 11.44
N LYS A 126 -7.99 2.52 12.52
CA LYS A 126 -7.70 2.98 13.89
C LYS A 126 -6.27 2.64 14.35
N LYS A 127 -5.77 1.46 13.96
CA LYS A 127 -4.45 0.97 14.39
C LYS A 127 -3.28 1.69 13.70
N PHE A 128 -3.44 2.04 12.42
CA PHE A 128 -2.31 2.50 11.59
C PHE A 128 -2.37 3.98 11.21
N ALA A 129 -3.55 4.61 11.25
CA ALA A 129 -3.68 6.00 10.82
C ALA A 129 -3.52 6.98 11.97
N ASN A 130 -2.74 8.04 11.75
CA ASN A 130 -2.62 9.17 12.69
C ASN A 130 -3.81 10.13 12.58
N ARG A 131 -4.47 10.17 11.42
CA ARG A 131 -5.64 10.99 11.14
C ARG A 131 -6.60 10.18 10.28
N LEU A 132 -7.86 10.18 10.68
CA LEU A 132 -8.95 9.48 9.99
C LEU A 132 -9.88 10.47 9.32
N ILE A 133 -10.32 10.15 8.10
CA ILE A 133 -11.34 10.89 7.37
C ILE A 133 -12.43 9.89 6.99
N GLY A 134 -13.62 10.07 7.56
CA GLY A 134 -14.80 9.27 7.23
C GLY A 134 -15.62 9.94 6.14
N ILE A 135 -15.87 9.22 5.04
CA ILE A 135 -16.62 9.73 3.87
C ILE A 135 -17.87 8.87 3.68
N SER A 136 -19.04 9.50 3.61
CA SER A 136 -20.30 8.85 3.28
C SER A 136 -21.09 9.73 2.31
N ALA A 137 -21.71 9.11 1.29
CA ALA A 137 -22.47 9.80 0.24
C ALA A 137 -21.75 11.02 -0.39
N GLY A 138 -20.44 10.92 -0.57
CA GLY A 138 -19.60 11.98 -1.16
C GLY A 138 -19.32 13.18 -0.23
N LYS A 139 -19.62 13.07 1.06
CA LYS A 139 -19.38 14.11 2.06
C LYS A 139 -18.44 13.59 3.16
N ILE A 140 -17.61 14.48 3.71
CA ILE A 140 -16.84 14.21 4.91
C ILE A 140 -17.82 14.25 6.09
N ILE A 141 -17.97 13.13 6.78
CA ILE A 141 -18.80 12.97 7.97
C ILE A 141 -17.95 13.05 9.25
N PHE A 142 -16.70 12.62 9.14
CA PHE A 142 -15.76 12.59 10.25
C PHE A 142 -14.37 13.00 9.82
N GLU A 143 -13.69 13.73 10.67
CA GLU A 143 -12.26 14.03 10.56
C GLU A 143 -11.68 14.18 11.97
N GLY A 144 -10.71 13.34 12.33
CA GLY A 144 -10.12 13.33 13.67
C GLY A 144 -9.13 12.19 13.87
N ASN A 145 -8.79 11.94 15.12
CA ASN A 145 -7.94 10.83 15.55
C ASN A 145 -8.77 9.55 15.76
N SER A 146 -8.09 8.43 15.96
CA SER A 146 -8.74 7.13 16.22
C SER A 146 -9.66 7.16 17.46
N ASP A 147 -9.26 7.90 18.50
CA ASP A 147 -9.99 7.96 19.77
C ASP A 147 -11.28 8.79 19.67
N ASP A 148 -11.35 9.70 18.71
CA ASP A 148 -12.53 10.54 18.45
C ASP A 148 -13.61 9.78 17.63
N LEU A 149 -13.27 8.62 17.06
CA LEU A 149 -14.17 7.83 16.21
C LEU A 149 -15.13 6.98 17.06
N THR A 150 -16.28 7.56 17.40
CA THR A 150 -17.32 6.94 18.23
C THR A 150 -18.18 5.95 17.43
N PHE A 151 -18.94 5.11 18.16
CA PHE A 151 -19.92 4.20 17.55
C PHE A 151 -21.02 4.95 16.77
N GLU A 152 -21.43 6.13 17.24
CA GLU A 152 -22.45 6.96 16.56
C GLU A 152 -21.93 7.41 15.19
N ILE A 153 -20.69 7.88 15.12
CA ILE A 153 -20.04 8.27 13.86
C ILE A 153 -19.92 7.07 12.90
N LEU A 154 -19.57 5.89 13.43
CA LEU A 154 -19.49 4.67 12.61
C LEU A 154 -20.87 4.26 12.06
N ARG A 155 -21.93 4.44 12.83
CA ARG A 155 -23.31 4.21 12.38
C ARG A 155 -23.71 5.19 11.27
N ASP A 156 -23.31 6.43 11.37
CA ASP A 156 -23.57 7.44 10.33
C ASP A 156 -22.78 7.18 9.04
N LEU A 157 -21.57 6.60 9.16
CA LEU A 157 -20.73 6.21 8.01
C LEU A 157 -21.27 4.97 7.28
N TYR A 158 -21.66 3.92 8.03
CA TYR A 158 -21.95 2.59 7.49
C TYR A 158 -23.44 2.22 7.53
N GLY A 159 -24.30 3.04 8.14
CA GLY A 159 -25.72 2.82 8.32
C GLY A 159 -26.05 2.03 9.60
N GLU A 160 -27.37 1.92 9.90
CA GLU A 160 -27.87 1.27 11.12
C GLU A 160 -27.56 -0.23 11.23
N SER A 161 -27.20 -0.88 10.12
CA SER A 161 -26.80 -2.29 10.10
C SER A 161 -25.36 -2.53 10.55
N TYR A 162 -24.58 -1.46 10.81
CA TYR A 162 -23.21 -1.60 11.29
C TYR A 162 -23.20 -2.23 12.68
N ARG A 163 -22.66 -3.45 12.76
CA ARG A 163 -22.42 -4.16 14.01
C ARG A 163 -20.94 -4.03 14.35
N TYR A 164 -20.63 -3.22 15.33
CA TYR A 164 -19.31 -3.23 15.92
C TYR A 164 -19.10 -4.55 16.67
N HIS A 165 -18.14 -5.35 16.24
CA HIS A 165 -17.68 -6.52 16.98
C HIS A 165 -16.42 -6.12 17.75
N PRO A 166 -16.49 -5.86 19.08
CA PRO A 166 -15.33 -5.46 19.88
C PRO A 166 -14.33 -6.59 20.14
N GLU A 167 -14.54 -7.79 19.57
CA GLU A 167 -13.73 -8.98 19.80
C GLU A 167 -12.85 -9.35 18.60
N THR A 168 -11.91 -8.50 18.27
CA THR A 168 -10.68 -8.94 17.59
C THR A 168 -9.50 -8.16 18.18
N GLU A 169 -9.29 -8.29 19.49
CA GLU A 169 -7.96 -8.15 20.03
C GLU A 169 -7.12 -9.28 19.40
N VAL A 170 -6.39 -8.93 18.37
CA VAL A 170 -5.36 -9.79 17.80
C VAL A 170 -4.23 -9.82 18.82
N ILE A 171 -4.17 -10.93 19.55
CA ILE A 171 -3.05 -11.33 20.41
C ILE A 171 -1.76 -11.35 19.61
#